data_60dd35800e9a8c6fd1995cfa1855cc23
#
_entry.id   60dd35800e9a8c6fd1995cfa1855cc23
#
_cell.length_a   1.000
_cell.length_b   1.000
_cell.length_c   1.000
_cell.angle_alpha   90.00
_cell.angle_beta   90.00
_cell.angle_gamma   90.00
#
_symmetry.space_group_name_H-M   'P 1'
#
loop_
_entity.id
_entity.type
_entity.pdbx_description
1 polymer ?
#
loop_
_entity_poly.entity_id
_entity_poly.type
_entity_poly.pdbx_seq_one_letter_code
_entity_poly.pdbx_strand_id
1 'polypeptide(L)'
;MRSNREIVMESVTKYPGLRFHELKKETSIANGTLQHHISKLITDEDIIAVYTDKNPRYFQKGLKDDSAVIINRLRQNTTSKIIKSLLKNRCLSFRQIVNESKKSAGTVSIYKNLLLQDRIIIGDTDECESCPDMANKIKYRLTNQEQVQTIVEEYGHSSLKESADNLADIFLSLK
;
A
#
# COMPACT_ATOMS: atom_id res chain seq x y z
N MET A 1 -7.31 30.74 10.79
CA MET A 1 -7.42 29.35 11.36
C MET A 1 -7.88 28.43 10.26
N ARG A 2 -7.21 27.27 10.06
CA ARG A 2 -7.67 26.26 9.09
C ARG A 2 -8.93 25.60 9.60
N SER A 3 -9.90 25.37 8.71
CA SER A 3 -11.11 24.59 9.04
C SER A 3 -10.80 23.10 9.18
N ASN A 4 -11.61 22.36 9.94
CA ASN A 4 -11.46 20.91 10.05
C ASN A 4 -11.58 20.20 8.68
N ARG A 5 -12.40 20.74 7.76
CA ARG A 5 -12.52 20.25 6.38
C ARG A 5 -11.18 20.37 5.63
N GLU A 6 -10.53 21.51 5.72
CA GLU A 6 -9.22 21.73 5.07
C GLU A 6 -8.15 20.82 5.66
N ILE A 7 -8.13 20.61 6.98
CA ILE A 7 -7.19 19.70 7.64
C ILE A 7 -7.39 18.26 7.15
N VAL A 8 -8.63 17.79 7.03
CA VAL A 8 -8.93 16.44 6.52
C VAL A 8 -8.49 16.31 5.07
N MET A 9 -8.83 17.30 4.22
CA MET A 9 -8.46 17.28 2.81
C MET A 9 -6.94 17.29 2.61
N GLU A 10 -6.21 18.13 3.34
CA GLU A 10 -4.76 18.18 3.32
C GLU A 10 -4.14 16.83 3.74
N SER A 11 -4.68 16.21 4.79
CA SER A 11 -4.20 14.91 5.27
C SER A 11 -4.41 13.79 4.25
N VAL A 12 -5.56 13.75 3.58
CA VAL A 12 -5.86 12.76 2.53
C VAL A 12 -4.97 12.97 1.30
N THR A 13 -4.70 14.23 0.93
CA THR A 13 -3.83 14.57 -0.20
C THR A 13 -2.37 14.19 0.10
N LYS A 14 -1.90 14.52 1.28
CA LYS A 14 -0.51 14.25 1.69
C LYS A 14 -0.23 12.77 1.94
N TYR A 15 -1.23 12.06 2.47
CA TYR A 15 -1.13 10.65 2.85
C TYR A 15 -2.29 9.83 2.24
N PRO A 16 -2.32 9.63 0.91
CA PRO A 16 -3.42 8.92 0.27
C PRO A 16 -3.56 7.49 0.81
N GLY A 17 -4.80 7.03 0.91
CA GLY A 17 -5.12 5.68 1.38
C GLY A 17 -5.09 5.51 2.90
N LEU A 18 -5.18 6.59 3.68
CA LEU A 18 -5.41 6.49 5.13
C LEU A 18 -6.79 5.91 5.42
N ARG A 19 -6.89 5.07 6.47
CA ARG A 19 -8.16 4.63 7.07
C ARG A 19 -8.68 5.68 8.06
N PHE A 20 -9.92 5.54 8.49
CA PHE A 20 -10.55 6.46 9.43
C PHE A 20 -9.73 6.68 10.72
N HIS A 21 -9.25 5.60 11.34
CA HIS A 21 -8.47 5.69 12.57
C HIS A 21 -7.09 6.34 12.36
N GLU A 22 -6.49 6.17 11.19
CA GLU A 22 -5.23 6.79 10.80
C GLU A 22 -5.43 8.30 10.57
N LEU A 23 -6.52 8.70 9.88
CA LEU A 23 -6.92 10.10 9.72
C LEU A 23 -7.21 10.76 11.07
N LYS A 24 -7.88 10.05 11.99
CA LYS A 24 -8.11 10.55 13.34
C LYS A 24 -6.81 10.84 14.08
N LYS A 25 -5.83 9.92 13.99
CA LYS A 25 -4.50 10.08 14.62
C LYS A 25 -3.74 11.25 13.99
N GLU A 26 -3.79 11.39 12.67
CA GLU A 26 -3.08 12.45 11.93
C GLU A 26 -3.69 13.83 12.19
N THR A 27 -5.04 13.94 12.19
CA THR A 27 -5.73 15.22 12.30
C THR A 27 -6.03 15.65 13.73
N SER A 28 -6.02 14.71 14.68
CA SER A 28 -6.49 14.89 16.07
C SER A 28 -7.93 15.40 16.21
N ILE A 29 -8.76 15.24 15.16
CA ILE A 29 -10.16 15.66 15.14
C ILE A 29 -11.02 14.62 15.87
N ALA A 30 -12.02 15.06 16.64
CA ALA A 30 -12.97 14.17 17.31
C ALA A 30 -13.76 13.30 16.32
N ASN A 31 -14.10 12.05 16.72
CA ASN A 31 -14.71 11.05 15.84
C ASN A 31 -15.93 11.56 15.05
N GLY A 32 -16.91 12.15 15.74
CA GLY A 32 -18.14 12.64 15.09
C GLY A 32 -17.88 13.76 14.09
N THR A 33 -16.99 14.69 14.45
CA THR A 33 -16.58 15.80 13.58
C THR A 33 -15.82 15.28 12.36
N LEU A 34 -14.86 14.35 12.56
CA LEU A 34 -14.12 13.73 11.47
C LEU A 34 -15.03 12.97 10.51
N GLN A 35 -15.95 12.15 11.04
CA GLN A 35 -16.92 11.41 10.24
C GLN A 35 -17.81 12.34 9.41
N HIS A 36 -18.28 13.43 10.01
CA HIS A 36 -19.08 14.45 9.33
C HIS A 36 -18.31 15.06 8.13
N HIS A 37 -17.06 15.49 8.35
CA HIS A 37 -16.26 16.09 7.30
C HIS A 37 -15.89 15.10 6.20
N ILE A 38 -15.56 13.84 6.55
CA ILE A 38 -15.31 12.78 5.55
C ILE A 38 -16.56 12.54 4.71
N SER A 39 -17.72 12.36 5.33
CA SER A 39 -18.98 12.15 4.61
C SER A 39 -19.29 13.31 3.68
N LYS A 40 -19.07 14.54 4.12
CA LYS A 40 -19.30 15.74 3.32
C LYS A 40 -18.32 15.82 2.13
N LEU A 41 -17.04 15.55 2.35
CA LEU A 41 -16.02 15.51 1.29
C LEU A 41 -16.31 14.41 0.24
N ILE A 42 -16.87 13.27 0.65
CA ILE A 42 -17.31 12.21 -0.28
C ILE A 42 -18.53 12.68 -1.08
N THR A 43 -19.53 13.30 -0.41
CA THR A 43 -20.73 13.82 -1.09
C THR A 43 -20.39 14.93 -2.08
N ASP A 44 -19.44 15.79 -1.74
CA ASP A 44 -18.96 16.87 -2.60
C ASP A 44 -17.98 16.36 -3.68
N GLU A 45 -17.71 15.06 -3.69
CA GLU A 45 -16.80 14.37 -4.61
C GLU A 45 -15.34 14.89 -4.58
N ASP A 46 -14.88 15.45 -3.48
CA ASP A 46 -13.48 15.87 -3.29
C ASP A 46 -12.58 14.70 -2.95
N ILE A 47 -13.12 13.69 -2.24
CA ILE A 47 -12.44 12.45 -1.91
C ILE A 47 -13.27 11.23 -2.30
N ILE A 48 -12.59 10.11 -2.51
CA ILE A 48 -13.21 8.81 -2.76
C ILE A 48 -12.84 7.82 -1.65
N ALA A 49 -13.78 6.91 -1.37
CA ALA A 49 -13.56 5.79 -0.45
C ALA A 49 -13.39 4.49 -1.24
N VAL A 50 -12.20 3.88 -1.17
CA VAL A 50 -11.89 2.62 -1.86
C VAL A 50 -11.94 1.48 -0.86
N TYR A 51 -12.76 0.48 -1.14
CA TYR A 51 -12.96 -0.72 -0.33
C TYR A 51 -12.18 -1.88 -0.95
N THR A 52 -11.07 -2.27 -0.34
CA THR A 52 -10.33 -3.49 -0.68
C THR A 52 -10.45 -4.56 0.41
N ASP A 53 -10.81 -4.15 1.59
CA ASP A 53 -11.12 -4.93 2.79
C ASP A 53 -12.43 -4.41 3.42
N LYS A 54 -12.75 -4.82 4.65
CA LYS A 54 -13.95 -4.37 5.38
C LYS A 54 -13.98 -2.86 5.65
N ASN A 55 -12.80 -2.21 5.73
CA ASN A 55 -12.68 -0.79 6.06
C ASN A 55 -12.22 0.01 4.85
N PRO A 56 -12.87 1.16 4.55
CA PRO A 56 -12.46 2.00 3.44
C PRO A 56 -11.12 2.69 3.68
N ARG A 57 -10.44 2.98 2.57
CA ARG A 57 -9.31 3.89 2.51
C ARG A 57 -9.69 5.10 1.68
N TYR A 58 -9.25 6.28 2.13
CA TYR A 58 -9.64 7.55 1.53
C TYR A 58 -8.54 8.08 0.62
N PHE A 59 -8.96 8.57 -0.55
CA PHE A 59 -8.08 9.14 -1.57
C PHE A 59 -8.68 10.41 -2.12
N GLN A 60 -7.84 11.33 -2.58
CA GLN A 60 -8.28 12.50 -3.31
C GLN A 60 -8.93 12.07 -4.64
N LYS A 61 -10.00 12.75 -5.08
CA LYS A 61 -10.58 12.57 -6.41
C LYS A 61 -9.55 12.86 -7.50
N GLY A 62 -9.58 12.08 -8.58
CA GLY A 62 -8.66 12.21 -9.71
C GLY A 62 -7.41 11.33 -9.62
N LEU A 63 -7.20 10.63 -8.50
CA LEU A 63 -6.21 9.57 -8.47
C LEU A 63 -6.68 8.42 -9.38
N LYS A 64 -5.81 7.94 -10.27
CA LYS A 64 -6.13 6.78 -11.14
C LYS A 64 -6.46 5.56 -10.28
N ASP A 65 -7.47 4.79 -10.67
CA ASP A 65 -7.92 3.60 -9.94
C ASP A 65 -6.78 2.62 -9.67
N ASP A 66 -5.95 2.35 -10.68
CA ASP A 66 -4.76 1.48 -10.54
C ASP A 66 -3.78 2.00 -9.49
N SER A 67 -3.58 3.32 -9.40
CA SER A 67 -2.70 3.94 -8.41
C SER A 67 -3.26 3.78 -7.00
N ALA A 68 -4.56 3.92 -6.83
CA ALA A 68 -5.22 3.71 -5.53
C ALA A 68 -5.05 2.27 -5.02
N VAL A 69 -5.16 1.28 -5.92
CA VAL A 69 -4.94 -0.14 -5.60
C VAL A 69 -3.48 -0.39 -5.20
N ILE A 70 -2.51 0.13 -5.96
CA ILE A 70 -1.08 -0.01 -5.64
C ILE A 70 -0.76 0.63 -4.29
N ILE A 71 -1.22 1.87 -4.02
CA ILE A 71 -1.01 2.57 -2.75
C ILE A 71 -1.60 1.76 -1.58
N ASN A 72 -2.81 1.21 -1.76
CA ASN A 72 -3.44 0.38 -0.74
C ASN A 72 -2.57 -0.86 -0.41
N ARG A 73 -1.98 -1.51 -1.41
CA ARG A 73 -1.08 -2.65 -1.20
C ARG A 73 0.26 -2.24 -0.59
N LEU A 74 0.77 -1.06 -0.91
CA LEU A 74 1.97 -0.50 -0.27
C LEU A 74 1.79 -0.19 1.21
N ARG A 75 0.55 0.07 1.66
CA ARG A 75 0.21 0.27 3.08
C ARG A 75 0.11 -1.02 3.89
N GLN A 76 0.12 -2.17 3.25
CA GLN A 76 0.17 -3.47 3.92
C GLN A 76 1.61 -3.96 3.99
N ASN A 77 2.11 -4.27 5.17
CA ASN A 77 3.52 -4.62 5.42
C ASN A 77 4.04 -5.72 4.47
N THR A 78 3.30 -6.82 4.30
CA THR A 78 3.76 -7.96 3.50
C THR A 78 3.78 -7.65 2.02
N THR A 79 2.70 -7.08 1.46
CA THR A 79 2.65 -6.70 0.04
C THR A 79 3.66 -5.60 -0.29
N SER A 80 3.84 -4.63 0.60
CA SER A 80 4.87 -3.59 0.46
C SER A 80 6.28 -4.19 0.34
N LYS A 81 6.61 -5.19 1.17
CA LYS A 81 7.91 -5.88 1.08
C LYS A 81 8.07 -6.62 -0.24
N ILE A 82 7.03 -7.34 -0.69
CA ILE A 82 7.06 -8.06 -1.96
C ILE A 82 7.25 -7.09 -3.13
N ILE A 83 6.48 -6.00 -3.18
CA ILE A 83 6.58 -4.98 -4.24
C ILE A 83 7.98 -4.36 -4.26
N LYS A 84 8.51 -3.96 -3.09
CA LYS A 84 9.86 -3.37 -2.99
C LYS A 84 10.96 -4.35 -3.41
N SER A 85 10.82 -5.64 -3.08
CA SER A 85 11.76 -6.67 -3.52
C SER A 85 11.77 -6.83 -5.05
N LEU A 86 10.58 -6.76 -5.68
CA LEU A 86 10.45 -6.85 -7.14
C LEU A 86 10.93 -5.58 -7.86
N LEU A 87 10.79 -4.41 -7.25
CA LEU A 87 11.40 -3.18 -7.77
C LEU A 87 12.93 -3.28 -7.81
N LYS A 88 13.52 -3.85 -6.76
CA LYS A 88 14.97 -3.99 -6.65
C LYS A 88 15.55 -5.03 -7.61
N ASN A 89 14.86 -6.15 -7.82
CA ASN A 89 15.40 -7.33 -8.50
C ASN A 89 14.74 -7.64 -9.86
N ARG A 90 13.88 -6.78 -10.39
CA ARG A 90 13.11 -6.95 -11.63
C ARG A 90 12.23 -8.18 -11.68
N CYS A 91 12.76 -9.36 -11.39
CA CYS A 91 12.02 -10.61 -11.29
C CYS A 91 12.55 -11.48 -10.15
N LEU A 92 11.68 -12.25 -9.50
CA LEU A 92 12.01 -13.16 -8.40
C LEU A 92 11.19 -14.45 -8.51
N SER A 93 11.80 -15.57 -8.15
CA SER A 93 11.08 -16.82 -7.88
C SER A 93 10.29 -16.70 -6.56
N PHE A 94 9.33 -17.60 -6.35
CA PHE A 94 8.58 -17.65 -5.08
C PHE A 94 9.50 -17.79 -3.86
N ARG A 95 10.53 -18.66 -3.94
CA ARG A 95 11.49 -18.85 -2.86
C ARG A 95 12.29 -17.58 -2.54
N GLN A 96 12.70 -16.84 -3.57
CA GLN A 96 13.40 -15.57 -3.38
C GLN A 96 12.47 -14.52 -2.74
N ILE A 97 11.20 -14.43 -3.16
CA ILE A 97 10.22 -13.53 -2.52
C ILE A 97 10.04 -13.88 -1.03
N VAL A 98 9.97 -15.16 -0.68
CA VAL A 98 9.90 -15.60 0.73
C VAL A 98 11.12 -15.12 1.52
N ASN A 99 12.31 -15.32 0.98
CA ASN A 99 13.56 -14.91 1.63
C ASN A 99 13.67 -13.40 1.79
N GLU A 100 13.40 -12.64 0.72
CA GLU A 100 13.49 -11.17 0.71
C GLU A 100 12.45 -10.52 1.62
N SER A 101 11.22 -11.03 1.64
CA SER A 101 10.14 -10.48 2.47
C SER A 101 10.28 -10.82 3.96
N LYS A 102 11.13 -11.82 4.29
CA LYS A 102 11.30 -12.35 5.66
C LYS A 102 9.96 -12.78 6.29
N LYS A 103 9.09 -13.40 5.50
CA LYS A 103 7.78 -13.92 5.89
C LYS A 103 7.68 -15.42 5.61
N SER A 104 6.75 -16.12 6.27
CA SER A 104 6.50 -17.53 5.99
C SER A 104 6.00 -17.74 4.56
N ALA A 105 6.29 -18.90 3.97
CA ALA A 105 5.83 -19.26 2.64
C ALA A 105 4.29 -19.19 2.49
N GLY A 106 3.54 -19.63 3.52
CA GLY A 106 2.08 -19.53 3.54
C GLY A 106 1.60 -18.08 3.48
N THR A 107 2.20 -17.20 4.29
CA THR A 107 1.89 -15.76 4.27
C THR A 107 2.19 -15.15 2.89
N VAL A 108 3.39 -15.40 2.36
CA VAL A 108 3.78 -14.89 1.03
C VAL A 108 2.85 -15.40 -0.07
N SER A 109 2.42 -16.66 -0.02
CA SER A 109 1.49 -17.23 -0.99
C SER A 109 0.17 -16.46 -1.05
N ILE A 110 -0.43 -16.15 0.12
CA ILE A 110 -1.68 -15.39 0.20
C ILE A 110 -1.51 -13.99 -0.41
N TYR A 111 -0.52 -13.24 0.04
CA TYR A 111 -0.32 -11.87 -0.41
C TYR A 111 0.17 -11.75 -1.85
N LYS A 112 0.97 -12.71 -2.33
CA LYS A 112 1.32 -12.83 -3.74
C LYS A 112 0.08 -13.04 -4.61
N ASN A 113 -0.85 -13.91 -4.20
CA ASN A 113 -2.08 -14.12 -4.94
C ASN A 113 -2.96 -12.86 -5.00
N LEU A 114 -3.03 -12.06 -3.93
CA LEU A 114 -3.70 -10.76 -3.94
C LEU A 114 -3.06 -9.81 -4.96
N LEU A 115 -1.73 -9.75 -5.01
CA LEU A 115 -1.02 -8.90 -5.99
C LEU A 115 -1.23 -9.37 -7.44
N LEU A 116 -1.38 -10.69 -7.68
CA LEU A 116 -1.74 -11.24 -8.98
C LEU A 116 -3.18 -10.88 -9.37
N GLN A 117 -4.13 -10.99 -8.44
CA GLN A 117 -5.53 -10.61 -8.66
C GLN A 117 -5.67 -9.12 -9.00
N ASP A 118 -4.92 -8.27 -8.32
CA ASP A 118 -4.89 -6.83 -8.58
C ASP A 118 -4.08 -6.46 -9.83
N ARG A 119 -3.49 -7.44 -10.52
CA ARG A 119 -2.62 -7.24 -11.69
C ARG A 119 -1.43 -6.31 -11.45
N ILE A 120 -0.98 -6.21 -10.19
CA ILE A 120 0.23 -5.46 -9.82
C ILE A 120 1.47 -6.26 -10.20
N ILE A 121 1.40 -7.59 -10.08
CA ILE A 121 2.44 -8.50 -10.51
C ILE A 121 1.89 -9.52 -11.52
N ILE A 122 2.78 -10.05 -12.32
CA ILE A 122 2.52 -11.20 -13.19
C ILE A 122 3.53 -12.31 -12.88
N GLY A 123 3.13 -13.55 -13.15
CA GLY A 123 3.99 -14.73 -13.08
C GLY A 123 4.08 -15.37 -14.45
N ASP A 124 5.31 -15.56 -14.95
CA ASP A 124 5.60 -16.21 -16.21
C ASP A 124 6.85 -17.09 -16.11
N THR A 125 7.13 -17.83 -17.18
CA THR A 125 8.31 -18.68 -17.33
C THR A 125 9.37 -18.07 -18.22
N ASP A 126 9.17 -16.82 -18.68
CA ASP A 126 10.08 -16.15 -19.58
C ASP A 126 11.48 -16.01 -18.97
N GLU A 127 12.48 -15.95 -19.81
CA GLU A 127 13.85 -15.71 -19.38
C GLU A 127 13.98 -14.35 -18.71
N CYS A 128 14.67 -14.33 -17.59
CA CYS A 128 14.91 -13.12 -16.84
C CYS A 128 16.41 -13.04 -16.50
N GLU A 129 17.02 -11.92 -16.87
CA GLU A 129 18.44 -11.69 -16.63
C GLU A 129 18.85 -11.83 -15.15
N SER A 130 17.92 -11.52 -14.23
CA SER A 130 18.15 -11.62 -12.78
C SER A 130 18.08 -13.07 -12.25
N CYS A 131 17.64 -14.03 -13.07
CA CYS A 131 17.44 -15.43 -12.65
C CYS A 131 17.84 -16.41 -13.77
N PRO A 132 19.09 -16.40 -14.26
CA PRO A 132 19.53 -17.22 -15.40
C PRO A 132 19.38 -18.73 -15.16
N ASP A 133 19.56 -19.20 -13.92
CA ASP A 133 19.53 -20.63 -13.56
C ASP A 133 18.12 -21.20 -13.39
N MET A 134 17.08 -20.42 -13.68
CA MET A 134 15.68 -20.80 -13.46
C MET A 134 14.90 -20.99 -14.77
N ALA A 135 15.48 -21.59 -15.78
CA ALA A 135 14.76 -22.00 -16.97
C ALA A 135 13.52 -22.83 -16.61
N ASN A 136 12.37 -22.52 -17.21
CA ASN A 136 11.10 -23.21 -17.01
C ASN A 136 10.46 -23.13 -15.60
N LYS A 137 10.93 -22.23 -14.69
CA LYS A 137 10.28 -22.00 -13.40
C LYS A 137 9.54 -20.66 -13.40
N ILE A 138 8.38 -20.63 -12.74
CA ILE A 138 7.57 -19.41 -12.61
C ILE A 138 8.38 -18.35 -11.85
N LYS A 139 8.51 -17.20 -12.47
CA LYS A 139 9.10 -15.98 -11.92
C LYS A 139 8.02 -14.91 -11.84
N TYR A 140 8.13 -14.06 -10.86
CA TYR A 140 7.19 -12.96 -10.64
C TYR A 140 7.89 -11.65 -10.92
N ARG A 141 7.18 -10.75 -11.60
CA ARG A 141 7.65 -9.38 -11.90
C ARG A 141 6.49 -8.38 -11.79
N LEU A 142 6.82 -7.11 -11.64
CA LEU A 142 5.82 -6.05 -11.68
C LEU A 142 5.25 -5.90 -13.09
N THR A 143 3.95 -5.70 -13.20
CA THR A 143 3.25 -5.49 -14.47
C THR A 143 3.68 -4.17 -15.12
N ASN A 144 3.81 -3.12 -14.31
CA ASN A 144 4.31 -1.80 -14.73
C ASN A 144 5.29 -1.28 -13.67
N GLN A 145 6.58 -1.54 -13.91
CA GLN A 145 7.64 -1.18 -12.97
C GLN A 145 7.77 0.32 -12.79
N GLU A 146 7.68 1.10 -13.87
CA GLU A 146 7.83 2.54 -13.86
C GLU A 146 6.72 3.21 -13.05
N GLN A 147 5.47 2.82 -13.25
CA GLN A 147 4.34 3.33 -12.47
C GLN A 147 4.47 3.01 -10.99
N VAL A 148 4.82 1.75 -10.65
CA VAL A 148 5.00 1.34 -9.25
C VAL A 148 6.16 2.07 -8.61
N GLN A 149 7.27 2.29 -9.32
CA GLN A 149 8.40 3.04 -8.83
C GLN A 149 8.02 4.48 -8.52
N THR A 150 7.35 5.18 -9.44
CA THR A 150 6.86 6.55 -9.23
C THR A 150 5.97 6.64 -7.98
N ILE A 151 5.04 5.71 -7.81
CA ILE A 151 4.16 5.67 -6.64
C ILE A 151 4.94 5.41 -5.35
N VAL A 152 5.94 4.51 -5.37
CA VAL A 152 6.79 4.24 -4.19
C VAL A 152 7.64 5.44 -3.82
N GLU A 153 8.18 6.16 -4.79
CA GLU A 153 8.96 7.40 -4.56
C GLU A 153 8.06 8.49 -3.97
N GLU A 154 6.87 8.65 -4.49
CA GLU A 154 5.93 9.69 -4.07
C GLU A 154 5.28 9.38 -2.70
N TYR A 155 4.86 8.15 -2.46
CA TYR A 155 4.07 7.77 -1.28
C TYR A 155 4.72 6.73 -0.36
N GLY A 156 5.83 6.13 -0.76
CA GLY A 156 6.48 5.03 -0.03
C GLY A 156 7.05 5.43 1.33
N HIS A 157 7.37 6.71 1.52
CA HIS A 157 7.90 7.23 2.80
C HIS A 157 6.84 7.26 3.91
N SER A 158 5.56 7.38 3.57
CA SER A 158 4.48 7.37 4.56
C SER A 158 4.31 6.00 5.24
N SER A 159 4.60 4.91 4.52
CA SER A 159 4.52 3.56 5.08
C SER A 159 5.71 3.20 6.00
N LEU A 160 6.86 3.85 5.83
CA LEU A 160 8.02 3.66 6.71
C LEU A 160 7.80 4.29 8.09
N LYS A 161 7.10 5.43 8.15
CA LYS A 161 6.74 6.09 9.41
C LYS A 161 5.72 5.25 10.19
N GLU A 162 4.73 4.68 9.49
CA GLU A 162 3.76 3.75 10.09
C GLU A 162 4.40 2.46 10.65
N SER A 163 5.43 1.93 9.99
CA SER A 163 6.15 0.75 10.48
C SER A 163 7.01 1.06 11.71
N ALA A 164 7.55 2.27 11.83
CA ALA A 164 8.28 2.74 13.00
C ALA A 164 7.33 2.99 14.19
N ASP A 165 6.17 3.61 13.94
CA ASP A 165 5.14 3.85 14.96
C ASP A 165 4.54 2.52 15.46
N ASN A 166 4.27 1.53 14.59
CA ASN A 166 3.81 0.19 14.97
C ASN A 166 4.84 -0.58 15.80
N LEU A 167 6.13 -0.41 15.54
CA LEU A 167 7.20 -0.99 16.36
C LEU A 167 7.25 -0.34 17.76
N ALA A 168 7.09 0.98 17.84
CA ALA A 168 7.04 1.71 19.11
C ALA A 168 5.82 1.29 19.95
N ASP A 169 4.64 1.13 19.32
CA ASP A 169 3.42 0.67 19.98
C ASP A 169 3.53 -0.78 20.49
N ILE A 170 4.20 -1.67 19.76
CA ILE A 170 4.48 -3.04 20.19
C ILE A 170 5.44 -3.05 21.39
N PHE A 171 6.48 -2.23 21.39
CA PHE A 171 7.40 -2.11 22.53
C PHE A 171 6.74 -1.52 23.79
N LEU A 172 5.79 -0.60 23.62
CA LEU A 172 5.03 -0.01 24.73
C LEU A 172 3.99 -0.97 25.31
N SER A 173 3.47 -1.91 24.51
CA SER A 173 2.51 -2.93 24.96
C SER A 173 3.14 -4.12 25.67
N LEU A 174 4.48 -4.25 25.66
CA LEU A 174 5.25 -5.32 26.32
C LEU A 174 5.79 -4.92 27.69
N LYS A 175 5.43 -3.73 28.21
CA LYS A 175 5.66 -3.28 29.60
C LYS A 175 4.39 -3.37 30.41
#